data_334747aef6a26fd05bdd603d8aa28a63
#
_entry.id   334747aef6a26fd05bdd603d8aa28a63
#
_cell.length_a   1.000
_cell.length_b   1.000
_cell.length_c   1.000
_cell.angle_alpha   90.00
_cell.angle_beta   90.00
_cell.angle_gamma   90.00
#
_symmetry.space_group_name_H-M   'P 1'
#
loop_
_entity.id
_entity.type
_entity.pdbx_description
1 polymer ?
#
loop_
_entity_poly.entity_id
_entity_poly.type
_entity_poly.pdbx_seq_one_letter_code
_entity_poly.pdbx_strand_id
1 'polypeptide(L)'
;MKRIIIVWALLVAVIPAFGQGFTSAKDVRKASYAGNEPRFKALLYYSDHVEEAHREFAHQAIDFYKKLTVGEGFILDVDTRLPEDLSAYDVIIMPDVAPGDPTERARFQQYMDHGGGWVGFHGAGYNDLSTGWQWFRDFLGGVRFLCNTWPPQPGLMDVESRTHPVTKNLPERFVAPSSEFYQWQPDPRSNPSLEILVSLAPENFPMGLKDVVFGGDFPIVWTNRNYRMIYLNMGHGDECFSDATQNLLFVNALRWVVSQNPKGDPFER
;
A
#
# COMPACT_ATOMS: atom_id res chain seq x y z
N MET A 1 -48.16 45.53 16.87
CA MET A 1 -47.49 44.22 16.96
C MET A 1 -47.20 43.70 15.56
N LYS A 2 -45.96 43.86 15.08
CA LYS A 2 -45.55 43.39 13.75
C LYS A 2 -44.93 41.99 13.88
N ARG A 3 -45.55 41.00 13.23
CA ARG A 3 -45.02 39.64 13.18
C ARG A 3 -43.93 39.56 12.09
N ILE A 4 -42.73 39.22 12.48
CA ILE A 4 -41.61 38.94 11.57
C ILE A 4 -41.72 37.44 11.21
N ILE A 5 -41.92 37.18 9.91
CA ILE A 5 -41.87 35.82 9.34
C ILE A 5 -40.42 35.58 8.90
N ILE A 6 -39.74 34.69 9.57
CA ILE A 6 -38.39 34.21 9.15
C ILE A 6 -38.62 33.06 8.21
N VAL A 7 -38.28 33.29 6.94
CA VAL A 7 -38.24 32.24 5.90
C VAL A 7 -36.88 31.56 5.95
N TRP A 8 -36.86 30.29 6.38
CA TRP A 8 -35.71 29.44 6.25
C TRP A 8 -35.56 28.96 4.79
N ALA A 9 -34.59 29.46 4.09
CA ALA A 9 -34.18 28.88 2.79
C ALA A 9 -33.41 27.58 3.04
N LEU A 10 -34.04 26.45 2.71
CA LEU A 10 -33.35 25.16 2.65
C LEU A 10 -32.41 25.19 1.42
N LEU A 11 -31.10 25.26 1.68
CA LEU A 11 -30.10 25.00 0.67
C LEU A 11 -30.05 23.48 0.46
N VAL A 12 -30.73 22.99 -0.57
CA VAL A 12 -30.58 21.61 -1.03
C VAL A 12 -29.25 21.54 -1.80
N ALA A 13 -28.22 21.03 -1.14
CA ALA A 13 -26.98 20.67 -1.83
C ALA A 13 -27.29 19.46 -2.73
N VAL A 14 -27.33 19.69 -4.02
CA VAL A 14 -27.37 18.65 -5.04
C VAL A 14 -26.01 17.94 -5.03
N ILE A 15 -25.94 16.79 -4.38
CA ILE A 15 -24.81 15.87 -4.51
C ILE A 15 -24.96 15.21 -5.88
N PRO A 16 -24.03 15.37 -6.84
CA PRO A 16 -24.11 14.64 -8.08
C PRO A 16 -23.90 13.14 -7.75
N ALA A 17 -24.85 12.32 -8.19
CA ALA A 17 -24.78 10.87 -8.11
C ALA A 17 -23.57 10.39 -8.95
N PHE A 18 -22.49 9.98 -8.30
CA PHE A 18 -21.39 9.26 -8.93
C PHE A 18 -21.80 7.78 -9.08
N GLY A 19 -22.50 7.50 -10.15
CA GLY A 19 -22.88 6.16 -10.57
C GLY A 19 -22.53 5.97 -12.04
N GLN A 20 -21.23 5.90 -12.38
CA GLN A 20 -20.77 5.30 -13.64
C GLN A 20 -19.50 4.51 -13.33
N GLY A 21 -19.62 3.19 -13.36
CA GLY A 21 -18.46 2.29 -13.29
C GLY A 21 -17.57 2.53 -14.51
N PHE A 22 -16.29 2.78 -14.29
CA PHE A 22 -15.30 2.86 -15.35
C PHE A 22 -15.04 1.45 -15.90
N THR A 23 -15.22 1.25 -17.21
CA THR A 23 -15.16 -0.06 -17.87
C THR A 23 -13.86 -0.34 -18.62
N SER A 24 -12.88 0.58 -18.61
CA SER A 24 -11.58 0.35 -19.24
C SER A 24 -10.46 1.23 -18.68
N ALA A 25 -9.19 0.78 -18.86
CA ALA A 25 -8.01 1.57 -18.53
C ALA A 25 -7.95 2.94 -19.25
N LYS A 26 -8.63 3.08 -20.41
CA LYS A 26 -8.78 4.36 -21.12
C LYS A 26 -9.70 5.33 -20.38
N ASP A 27 -10.69 4.83 -19.62
CA ASP A 27 -11.63 5.65 -18.87
C ASP A 27 -10.99 6.20 -17.59
N VAL A 28 -10.02 5.47 -17.02
CA VAL A 28 -9.22 5.92 -15.86
C VAL A 28 -8.35 7.13 -16.22
N ARG A 29 -7.81 7.18 -17.45
CA ARG A 29 -7.02 8.32 -17.94
C ARG A 29 -7.83 9.64 -18.06
N LYS A 30 -9.15 9.58 -18.05
CA LYS A 30 -10.03 10.77 -18.13
C LYS A 30 -10.53 11.29 -16.79
N ALA A 31 -10.34 10.55 -15.70
CA ALA A 31 -10.57 11.07 -14.36
C ALA A 31 -9.39 11.95 -13.91
N SER A 32 -8.85 12.73 -14.83
CA SER A 32 -7.76 13.64 -14.57
C SER A 32 -8.24 14.79 -13.69
N TYR A 33 -7.50 15.06 -12.68
CA TYR A 33 -7.43 16.22 -11.82
C TYR A 33 -7.84 17.50 -12.56
N ALA A 34 -8.96 18.09 -12.16
CA ALA A 34 -9.49 19.29 -12.79
C ALA A 34 -8.73 20.52 -12.27
N GLY A 35 -7.67 20.93 -12.94
CA GLY A 35 -7.22 22.31 -12.84
C GLY A 35 -5.75 22.62 -12.59
N ASN A 36 -4.86 21.68 -12.28
CA ASN A 36 -3.41 21.91 -12.17
C ASN A 36 -2.62 20.72 -12.78
N GLU A 37 -1.35 20.98 -13.14
CA GLU A 37 -0.43 19.89 -13.51
C GLU A 37 -0.38 18.83 -12.40
N PRO A 38 -0.47 17.54 -12.74
CA PRO A 38 -0.38 16.48 -11.72
C PRO A 38 0.98 16.54 -11.03
N ARG A 39 0.97 16.37 -9.71
CA ARG A 39 2.19 16.40 -8.90
C ARG A 39 3.11 15.24 -9.20
N PHE A 40 2.53 14.05 -9.44
CA PHE A 40 3.27 12.83 -9.76
C PHE A 40 2.40 11.84 -10.54
N LYS A 41 3.01 10.76 -10.98
CA LYS A 41 2.33 9.67 -11.68
C LYS A 41 2.60 8.34 -11.00
N ALA A 42 1.54 7.60 -10.71
CA ALA A 42 1.57 6.29 -10.10
C ALA A 42 1.09 5.21 -11.09
N LEU A 43 1.70 4.03 -11.00
CA LEU A 43 1.18 2.80 -11.60
C LEU A 43 0.71 1.88 -10.48
N LEU A 44 -0.52 1.40 -10.54
CA LEU A 44 -0.99 0.32 -9.71
C LEU A 44 -0.98 -0.96 -10.55
N TYR A 45 -0.10 -1.90 -10.19
CA TYR A 45 0.05 -3.19 -10.83
C TYR A 45 -0.62 -4.28 -9.99
N TYR A 46 -1.50 -5.07 -10.57
CA TYR A 46 -2.25 -6.11 -9.87
C TYR A 46 -2.48 -7.34 -10.76
N SER A 47 -3.10 -8.40 -10.21
CA SER A 47 -3.51 -9.57 -10.96
C SER A 47 -4.91 -10.03 -10.54
N ASP A 48 -5.73 -10.43 -11.52
CA ASP A 48 -7.00 -11.12 -11.27
C ASP A 48 -6.82 -12.66 -11.17
N HIS A 49 -5.61 -13.16 -11.43
CA HIS A 49 -5.27 -14.59 -11.42
C HIS A 49 -4.63 -15.02 -10.10
N VAL A 50 -5.24 -14.61 -9.01
CA VAL A 50 -4.84 -14.92 -7.63
C VAL A 50 -6.02 -15.47 -6.85
N GLU A 51 -5.81 -15.93 -5.62
CA GLU A 51 -6.86 -16.32 -4.69
C GLU A 51 -7.91 -15.20 -4.53
N GLU A 52 -9.16 -15.55 -4.23
CA GLU A 52 -10.28 -14.60 -4.16
C GLU A 52 -10.04 -13.45 -3.19
N ALA A 53 -9.59 -13.75 -1.97
CA ALA A 53 -9.33 -12.74 -0.97
C ALA A 53 -8.22 -11.74 -1.37
N HIS A 54 -7.22 -12.21 -2.10
CA HIS A 54 -6.17 -11.38 -2.67
C HIS A 54 -6.68 -10.47 -3.80
N ARG A 55 -7.57 -10.99 -4.64
CA ARG A 55 -8.23 -10.22 -5.69
C ARG A 55 -9.16 -9.15 -5.12
N GLU A 56 -9.95 -9.48 -4.11
CA GLU A 56 -10.82 -8.53 -3.41
C GLU A 56 -10.02 -7.38 -2.82
N PHE A 57 -8.92 -7.70 -2.13
CA PHE A 57 -8.01 -6.70 -1.60
C PHE A 57 -7.43 -5.80 -2.71
N ALA A 58 -6.97 -6.37 -3.83
CA ALA A 58 -6.43 -5.61 -4.95
C ALA A 58 -7.46 -4.65 -5.56
N HIS A 59 -8.71 -5.09 -5.72
CA HIS A 59 -9.79 -4.25 -6.23
C HIS A 59 -10.13 -3.11 -5.27
N GLN A 60 -10.14 -3.36 -3.96
CA GLN A 60 -10.32 -2.30 -2.96
C GLN A 60 -9.16 -1.31 -2.94
N ALA A 61 -7.92 -1.78 -3.11
CA ALA A 61 -6.76 -0.91 -3.27
C ALA A 61 -6.90 0.01 -4.49
N ILE A 62 -7.36 -0.52 -5.61
CA ILE A 62 -7.65 0.27 -6.81
C ILE A 62 -8.64 1.38 -6.49
N ASP A 63 -9.75 1.06 -5.83
CA ASP A 63 -10.78 2.04 -5.48
C ASP A 63 -10.28 3.07 -4.46
N PHE A 64 -9.49 2.65 -3.49
CA PHE A 64 -8.87 3.53 -2.50
C PHE A 64 -7.95 4.54 -3.17
N TYR A 65 -6.99 4.08 -3.97
CA TYR A 65 -6.04 4.96 -4.64
C TYR A 65 -6.68 5.83 -5.72
N LYS A 66 -7.72 5.37 -6.42
CA LYS A 66 -8.53 6.22 -7.32
C LYS A 66 -9.16 7.40 -6.58
N LYS A 67 -9.70 7.17 -5.38
CA LYS A 67 -10.28 8.25 -4.57
C LYS A 67 -9.21 9.25 -4.12
N LEU A 68 -7.99 8.79 -3.86
CA LEU A 68 -6.89 9.66 -3.45
C LEU A 68 -6.37 10.57 -4.57
N THR A 69 -6.54 10.22 -5.85
CA THR A 69 -6.01 11.01 -6.98
C THR A 69 -6.40 12.49 -6.92
N VAL A 70 -7.62 12.79 -6.51
CA VAL A 70 -8.15 14.16 -6.43
C VAL A 70 -7.49 14.94 -5.27
N GLY A 71 -7.44 14.35 -4.07
CA GLY A 71 -6.88 15.01 -2.89
C GLY A 71 -5.37 15.17 -2.94
N GLU A 72 -4.67 14.16 -3.45
CA GLU A 72 -3.20 14.13 -3.52
C GLU A 72 -2.67 14.71 -4.85
N GLY A 73 -3.52 14.90 -5.85
CA GLY A 73 -3.15 15.55 -7.11
C GLY A 73 -2.24 14.72 -8.01
N PHE A 74 -2.56 13.45 -8.27
CA PHE A 74 -1.73 12.58 -9.10
C PHE A 74 -2.53 11.83 -10.17
N ILE A 75 -1.81 11.31 -11.18
CA ILE A 75 -2.36 10.41 -12.19
C ILE A 75 -2.13 8.98 -11.74
N LEU A 76 -3.17 8.14 -11.79
CA LEU A 76 -3.11 6.71 -11.53
C LEU A 76 -3.39 5.93 -12.81
N ASP A 77 -2.39 5.21 -13.30
CA ASP A 77 -2.58 4.13 -14.26
C ASP A 77 -2.78 2.82 -13.50
N VAL A 78 -3.68 1.96 -13.99
CA VAL A 78 -3.96 0.65 -13.40
C VAL A 78 -3.78 -0.41 -14.48
N ASP A 79 -2.94 -1.42 -14.25
CA ASP A 79 -2.65 -2.44 -15.25
C ASP A 79 -2.29 -3.78 -14.59
N THR A 80 -2.53 -4.87 -15.30
CA THR A 80 -2.13 -6.24 -14.94
C THR A 80 -0.77 -6.63 -15.53
N ARG A 81 -0.14 -5.73 -16.25
CA ARG A 81 1.19 -5.90 -16.86
C ARG A 81 2.04 -4.67 -16.62
N LEU A 82 3.34 -4.88 -16.39
CA LEU A 82 4.26 -3.76 -16.31
C LEU A 82 4.56 -3.22 -17.72
N PRO A 83 4.36 -1.92 -17.99
CA PRO A 83 4.76 -1.26 -19.23
C PRO A 83 6.23 -1.52 -19.57
N GLU A 84 6.58 -1.39 -20.85
CA GLU A 84 7.97 -1.49 -21.30
C GLU A 84 8.85 -0.39 -20.72
N ASP A 85 8.30 0.82 -20.60
CA ASP A 85 8.97 1.97 -19.98
C ASP A 85 8.28 2.35 -18.67
N LEU A 86 8.99 2.13 -17.57
CA LEU A 86 8.56 2.50 -16.22
C LEU A 86 9.06 3.89 -15.78
N SER A 87 9.91 4.55 -16.57
CA SER A 87 10.53 5.84 -16.20
C SER A 87 9.54 7.00 -16.08
N ALA A 88 8.34 6.83 -16.66
CA ALA A 88 7.25 7.77 -16.57
C ALA A 88 6.54 7.77 -15.21
N TYR A 89 6.79 6.76 -14.36
CA TYR A 89 6.12 6.62 -13.07
C TYR A 89 7.05 7.01 -11.92
N ASP A 90 6.53 7.79 -11.01
CA ASP A 90 7.22 8.19 -9.78
C ASP A 90 7.11 7.13 -8.68
N VAL A 91 6.07 6.30 -8.75
CA VAL A 91 5.82 5.19 -7.82
C VAL A 91 5.05 4.07 -8.50
N ILE A 92 5.41 2.82 -8.14
CA ILE A 92 4.62 1.62 -8.48
C ILE A 92 4.00 1.10 -7.18
N ILE A 93 2.68 0.94 -7.20
CA ILE A 93 1.89 0.36 -6.11
C ILE A 93 1.56 -1.07 -6.51
N MET A 94 1.91 -2.02 -5.66
CA MET A 94 1.61 -3.44 -5.88
C MET A 94 0.74 -3.95 -4.73
N PRO A 95 -0.59 -3.92 -4.86
CA PRO A 95 -1.46 -4.63 -3.97
C PRO A 95 -1.36 -6.12 -4.29
N ASP A 96 -0.76 -6.88 -3.41
CA ASP A 96 -0.86 -8.32 -3.33
C ASP A 96 -0.04 -9.19 -4.31
N VAL A 97 0.51 -8.67 -5.38
CA VAL A 97 1.31 -9.48 -6.32
C VAL A 97 2.55 -8.75 -6.81
N ALA A 98 3.68 -9.45 -6.85
CA ALA A 98 4.88 -9.03 -7.58
C ALA A 98 4.93 -9.68 -8.98
N PRO A 99 5.69 -9.12 -9.94
CA PRO A 99 5.79 -9.68 -11.28
C PRO A 99 6.27 -11.13 -11.28
N GLY A 100 5.55 -12.00 -12.00
CA GLY A 100 5.92 -13.39 -12.22
C GLY A 100 6.82 -13.59 -13.44
N ASP A 101 6.59 -12.80 -14.50
CA ASP A 101 7.32 -12.90 -15.77
C ASP A 101 8.78 -12.38 -15.61
N PRO A 102 9.78 -13.13 -16.10
CA PRO A 102 11.18 -12.72 -15.97
C PRO A 102 11.51 -11.37 -16.61
N THR A 103 10.85 -11.00 -17.70
CA THR A 103 11.05 -9.72 -18.39
C THR A 103 10.49 -8.58 -17.57
N GLU A 104 9.32 -8.77 -16.97
CA GLU A 104 8.71 -7.79 -16.04
C GLU A 104 9.55 -7.65 -14.76
N ARG A 105 10.08 -8.76 -14.22
CA ARG A 105 11.02 -8.74 -13.09
C ARG A 105 12.25 -7.91 -13.39
N ALA A 106 12.85 -8.11 -14.56
CA ALA A 106 14.04 -7.34 -14.98
C ALA A 106 13.72 -5.83 -15.11
N ARG A 107 12.56 -5.47 -15.67
CA ARG A 107 12.10 -4.07 -15.79
C ARG A 107 11.87 -3.44 -14.43
N PHE A 108 11.21 -4.15 -13.52
CA PHE A 108 10.98 -3.68 -12.16
C PHE A 108 12.29 -3.48 -11.41
N GLN A 109 13.20 -4.45 -11.49
CA GLN A 109 14.53 -4.32 -10.90
C GLN A 109 15.27 -3.09 -11.44
N GLN A 110 15.32 -2.93 -12.76
CA GLN A 110 15.96 -1.76 -13.38
C GLN A 110 15.32 -0.45 -12.92
N TYR A 111 14.00 -0.39 -12.83
CA TYR A 111 13.26 0.79 -12.34
C TYR A 111 13.67 1.14 -10.89
N MET A 112 13.73 0.15 -9.99
CA MET A 112 14.13 0.36 -8.61
C MET A 112 15.62 0.74 -8.48
N ASP A 113 16.51 0.10 -9.23
CA ASP A 113 17.96 0.39 -9.23
C ASP A 113 18.26 1.81 -9.75
N HIS A 114 17.36 2.40 -10.55
CA HIS A 114 17.43 3.79 -10.99
C HIS A 114 16.65 4.79 -10.10
N GLY A 115 16.34 4.39 -8.87
CA GLY A 115 15.70 5.26 -7.90
C GLY A 115 14.17 5.35 -8.03
N GLY A 116 13.54 4.38 -8.64
CA GLY A 116 12.10 4.21 -8.67
C GLY A 116 11.49 4.09 -7.27
N GLY A 117 10.20 4.40 -7.13
CA GLY A 117 9.48 4.27 -5.86
C GLY A 117 8.57 3.05 -5.84
N TRP A 118 8.44 2.38 -4.69
CA TRP A 118 7.57 1.23 -4.55
C TRP A 118 6.79 1.23 -3.23
N VAL A 119 5.49 0.93 -3.34
CA VAL A 119 4.62 0.62 -2.21
C VAL A 119 4.03 -0.77 -2.46
N GLY A 120 4.48 -1.75 -1.69
CA GLY A 120 4.03 -3.13 -1.83
C GLY A 120 3.22 -3.58 -0.62
N PHE A 121 2.17 -4.33 -0.90
CA PHE A 121 1.30 -4.87 0.12
C PHE A 121 1.30 -6.39 0.11
N HIS A 122 1.22 -6.97 1.28
CA HIS A 122 0.91 -8.37 1.54
C HIS A 122 1.62 -9.33 0.56
N GLY A 123 0.89 -10.05 -0.28
CA GLY A 123 1.41 -10.99 -1.25
C GLY A 123 2.38 -10.40 -2.27
N ALA A 124 2.39 -9.06 -2.46
CA ALA A 124 3.42 -8.42 -3.29
C ALA A 124 4.84 -8.60 -2.72
N GLY A 125 4.98 -8.83 -1.41
CA GLY A 125 6.26 -9.18 -0.78
C GLY A 125 6.53 -10.68 -0.71
N TYR A 126 5.54 -11.52 -1.05
CA TYR A 126 5.69 -12.96 -0.93
C TYR A 126 6.88 -13.46 -1.75
N ASN A 127 7.77 -14.16 -1.07
CA ASN A 127 8.87 -14.86 -1.70
C ASN A 127 9.26 -16.06 -0.83
N ASP A 128 9.44 -17.19 -1.47
CA ASP A 128 9.90 -18.44 -0.88
C ASP A 128 11.09 -19.00 -1.66
N LEU A 129 11.46 -20.24 -1.39
CA LEU A 129 12.54 -20.90 -2.10
C LEU A 129 12.25 -21.09 -3.59
N SER A 130 10.98 -21.24 -3.98
CA SER A 130 10.54 -21.49 -5.35
C SER A 130 10.47 -20.21 -6.19
N THR A 131 10.38 -19.04 -5.56
CA THR A 131 10.28 -17.75 -6.26
C THR A 131 11.48 -17.45 -7.16
N GLY A 132 12.68 -17.92 -6.78
CA GLY A 132 13.88 -17.89 -7.64
C GLY A 132 14.33 -16.48 -8.04
N TRP A 133 13.94 -15.43 -7.30
CA TRP A 133 14.29 -14.04 -7.59
C TRP A 133 15.13 -13.44 -6.46
N GLN A 134 16.43 -13.73 -6.50
CA GLN A 134 17.38 -13.35 -5.45
C GLN A 134 17.41 -11.84 -5.22
N TRP A 135 17.44 -11.04 -6.28
CA TRP A 135 17.45 -9.59 -6.16
C TRP A 135 16.24 -9.08 -5.36
N PHE A 136 15.04 -9.62 -5.63
CA PHE A 136 13.82 -9.20 -4.93
C PHE A 136 13.85 -9.55 -3.44
N ARG A 137 14.41 -10.71 -3.10
CA ARG A 137 14.65 -11.06 -1.72
C ARG A 137 15.56 -10.05 -1.02
N ASP A 138 16.68 -9.68 -1.67
CA ASP A 138 17.62 -8.71 -1.12
C ASP A 138 17.02 -7.31 -1.05
N PHE A 139 16.20 -6.93 -2.02
CA PHE A 139 15.38 -5.72 -2.03
C PHE A 139 14.44 -5.64 -0.83
N LEU A 140 13.78 -6.74 -0.46
CA LEU A 140 12.93 -6.83 0.74
C LEU A 140 13.73 -6.92 2.05
N GLY A 141 15.06 -6.99 1.99
CA GLY A 141 15.93 -7.04 3.17
C GLY A 141 16.54 -8.40 3.45
N GLY A 142 16.57 -9.31 2.49
CA GLY A 142 17.13 -10.65 2.63
C GLY A 142 16.17 -11.66 3.27
N VAL A 143 14.92 -11.29 3.44
CA VAL A 143 13.89 -12.09 4.12
C VAL A 143 13.13 -13.00 3.16
N ARG A 144 12.60 -14.10 3.69
CA ARG A 144 11.68 -15.01 3.00
C ARG A 144 10.44 -15.21 3.84
N PHE A 145 9.32 -15.43 3.18
CA PHE A 145 8.11 -15.90 3.83
C PHE A 145 8.36 -17.22 4.55
N LEU A 146 7.96 -17.28 5.82
CA LEU A 146 8.04 -18.47 6.64
C LEU A 146 6.67 -19.10 6.82
N CYS A 147 5.71 -18.34 7.30
CA CYS A 147 4.32 -18.73 7.52
C CYS A 147 3.44 -17.50 7.71
N ASN A 148 2.14 -17.69 7.84
CA ASN A 148 1.17 -16.64 8.12
C ASN A 148 0.27 -17.01 9.31
N THR A 149 -0.35 -15.97 9.87
CA THR A 149 -1.43 -16.16 10.84
C THR A 149 -2.66 -16.72 10.11
N TRP A 150 -3.37 -17.67 10.77
CA TRP A 150 -4.58 -18.25 10.22
C TRP A 150 -5.58 -18.63 11.34
N PRO A 151 -6.88 -18.38 11.20
CA PRO A 151 -7.54 -17.67 10.09
C PRO A 151 -7.21 -16.17 10.07
N PRO A 152 -7.57 -15.42 8.98
CA PRO A 152 -7.48 -13.97 8.96
C PRO A 152 -8.23 -13.35 10.14
N GLN A 153 -7.62 -12.39 10.80
CA GLN A 153 -8.20 -11.76 11.99
C GLN A 153 -7.62 -10.35 12.21
N PRO A 154 -8.32 -9.48 12.98
CA PRO A 154 -7.76 -8.20 13.38
C PRO A 154 -6.48 -8.36 14.20
N GLY A 155 -5.55 -7.43 14.08
CA GLY A 155 -4.30 -7.43 14.82
C GLY A 155 -4.05 -6.11 15.54
N LEU A 156 -3.65 -6.17 16.83
CA LEU A 156 -3.13 -5.01 17.54
C LEU A 156 -1.73 -4.71 17.02
N MET A 157 -1.51 -3.50 16.56
CA MET A 157 -0.25 -3.02 16.00
C MET A 157 0.47 -2.13 17.00
N ASP A 158 1.79 -2.31 17.12
CA ASP A 158 2.72 -1.40 17.77
C ASP A 158 3.39 -0.51 16.73
N VAL A 159 3.28 0.82 16.85
CA VAL A 159 3.98 1.79 16.02
C VAL A 159 5.35 2.05 16.64
N GLU A 160 6.40 1.47 16.04
CA GLU A 160 7.75 1.48 16.59
C GLU A 160 8.53 2.73 16.27
N SER A 161 8.56 3.13 15.00
CA SER A 161 9.24 4.38 14.59
C SER A 161 8.24 5.54 14.64
N ARG A 162 8.36 6.38 15.68
CA ARG A 162 7.47 7.53 15.92
C ARG A 162 7.87 8.80 15.17
N THR A 163 9.07 8.82 14.63
CA THR A 163 9.64 9.98 13.93
C THR A 163 9.63 9.83 12.41
N HIS A 164 9.39 8.63 11.90
CA HIS A 164 9.35 8.39 10.47
C HIS A 164 8.08 9.01 9.84
N PRO A 165 8.17 9.68 8.67
CA PRO A 165 7.00 10.33 8.05
C PRO A 165 5.82 9.38 7.77
N VAL A 166 6.09 8.11 7.51
CA VAL A 166 5.06 7.08 7.27
C VAL A 166 4.17 6.86 8.49
N THR A 167 4.71 7.00 9.69
CA THR A 167 3.97 6.83 10.95
C THR A 167 3.45 8.14 11.54
N LYS A 168 3.60 9.24 10.81
CA LYS A 168 3.16 10.56 11.26
C LYS A 168 1.66 10.58 11.58
N ASN A 169 1.33 11.11 12.75
CA ASN A 169 -0.04 11.23 13.27
C ASN A 169 -0.74 9.90 13.56
N LEU A 170 -0.04 8.77 13.55
CA LEU A 170 -0.59 7.51 14.05
C LEU A 170 -0.53 7.49 15.59
N PRO A 171 -1.48 6.81 16.25
CA PRO A 171 -1.37 6.51 17.69
C PRO A 171 -0.21 5.54 17.95
N GLU A 172 0.17 5.37 19.22
CA GLU A 172 1.21 4.39 19.60
C GLU A 172 0.82 2.96 19.22
N ARG A 173 -0.48 2.69 19.33
CA ARG A 173 -1.10 1.40 19.01
C ARG A 173 -2.42 1.61 18.29
N PHE A 174 -2.74 0.69 17.38
CA PHE A 174 -4.05 0.64 16.75
C PHE A 174 -4.41 -0.80 16.40
N VAL A 175 -5.69 -1.08 16.22
CA VAL A 175 -6.17 -2.37 15.75
C VAL A 175 -6.32 -2.29 14.24
N ALA A 176 -5.50 -3.06 13.52
CA ALA A 176 -5.65 -3.24 12.09
C ALA A 176 -6.85 -4.14 11.78
N PRO A 177 -7.61 -3.88 10.70
CA PRO A 177 -8.62 -4.80 10.21
C PRO A 177 -8.11 -6.21 9.96
N SER A 178 -9.05 -7.14 9.78
CA SER A 178 -8.76 -8.55 9.52
C SER A 178 -7.79 -8.71 8.36
N SER A 179 -6.74 -9.50 8.58
CA SER A 179 -5.71 -9.83 7.59
C SER A 179 -4.98 -11.11 7.98
N GLU A 180 -4.22 -11.67 7.06
CA GLU A 180 -3.17 -12.64 7.33
C GLU A 180 -1.87 -11.90 7.54
N PHE A 181 -1.19 -12.13 8.67
CA PHE A 181 0.09 -11.51 8.95
C PHE A 181 1.22 -12.50 8.71
N TYR A 182 2.19 -12.12 7.89
CA TYR A 182 3.32 -12.96 7.54
C TYR A 182 4.42 -12.88 8.59
N GLN A 183 5.00 -14.04 8.88
CA GLN A 183 6.27 -14.15 9.58
C GLN A 183 7.39 -14.42 8.57
N TRP A 184 8.55 -13.84 8.83
CA TRP A 184 9.67 -13.83 7.91
C TRP A 184 10.90 -14.51 8.50
N GLN A 185 11.75 -15.09 7.64
CA GLN A 185 13.01 -15.69 8.02
C GLN A 185 14.13 -15.32 7.02
N PRO A 186 15.31 -14.83 7.48
CA PRO A 186 15.56 -14.37 8.85
C PRO A 186 14.62 -13.26 9.27
N ASP A 187 14.59 -12.94 10.57
CA ASP A 187 13.84 -11.80 11.08
C ASP A 187 14.30 -10.51 10.38
N PRO A 188 13.38 -9.69 9.83
CA PRO A 188 13.71 -8.41 9.21
C PRO A 188 14.59 -7.50 10.07
N ARG A 189 14.46 -7.54 11.40
CA ARG A 189 15.27 -6.75 12.33
C ARG A 189 16.76 -7.10 12.31
N SER A 190 17.09 -8.30 11.84
CA SER A 190 18.49 -8.73 11.73
C SER A 190 19.27 -7.98 10.65
N ASN A 191 18.58 -7.32 9.71
CA ASN A 191 19.22 -6.53 8.67
C ASN A 191 19.27 -5.04 9.04
N PRO A 192 20.47 -4.45 9.26
CA PRO A 192 20.62 -3.05 9.66
C PRO A 192 20.17 -2.05 8.58
N SER A 193 19.98 -2.48 7.34
CA SER A 193 19.44 -1.64 6.28
C SER A 193 17.92 -1.47 6.36
N LEU A 194 17.24 -2.29 7.13
CA LEU A 194 15.79 -2.15 7.35
C LEU A 194 15.49 -1.24 8.53
N GLU A 195 14.44 -0.46 8.41
CA GLU A 195 13.80 0.25 9.50
C GLU A 195 12.40 -0.29 9.66
N ILE A 196 12.13 -0.90 10.83
CA ILE A 196 10.81 -1.42 11.16
C ILE A 196 9.96 -0.26 11.68
N LEU A 197 8.80 -0.06 11.08
CA LEU A 197 7.90 1.06 11.37
C LEU A 197 6.72 0.62 12.23
N VAL A 198 6.19 -0.59 11.96
CA VAL A 198 5.03 -1.17 12.65
C VAL A 198 5.24 -2.68 12.78
N SER A 199 4.87 -3.25 13.93
CA SER A 199 4.84 -4.71 14.17
C SER A 199 3.54 -5.15 14.82
N LEU A 200 3.27 -6.46 14.83
CA LEU A 200 2.23 -7.02 15.68
C LEU A 200 2.65 -6.93 17.15
N ALA A 201 1.75 -6.42 17.99
CA ALA A 201 1.98 -6.38 19.43
C ALA A 201 2.03 -7.81 20.00
N PRO A 202 2.93 -8.10 20.97
CA PRO A 202 3.04 -9.43 21.58
C PRO A 202 1.75 -9.95 22.21
N GLU A 203 0.87 -9.03 22.64
CA GLU A 203 -0.41 -9.35 23.25
C GLU A 203 -1.42 -10.01 22.30
N ASN A 204 -1.18 -9.96 20.99
CA ASN A 204 -2.00 -10.69 20.03
C ASN A 204 -1.91 -12.21 20.21
N PHE A 205 -0.83 -12.73 20.75
CA PHE A 205 -0.58 -14.16 20.77
C PHE A 205 -1.10 -14.85 22.03
N PRO A 206 -1.66 -16.06 21.89
CA PRO A 206 -1.79 -16.86 20.67
C PRO A 206 -2.92 -16.39 19.76
N MET A 207 -2.69 -16.28 18.46
CA MET A 207 -3.69 -15.91 17.45
C MET A 207 -4.48 -17.13 16.90
N GLY A 208 -4.50 -18.24 17.62
CA GLY A 208 -5.26 -19.42 17.23
C GLY A 208 -4.70 -20.20 16.05
N LEU A 209 -3.41 -20.22 15.84
CA LEU A 209 -2.77 -20.53 14.58
C LEU A 209 -2.43 -21.98 14.37
N LYS A 210 -2.74 -22.44 13.15
CA LYS A 210 -2.35 -23.73 12.65
C LYS A 210 -0.86 -23.81 12.29
N ASP A 211 -0.28 -22.71 11.79
CA ASP A 211 1.00 -22.72 11.10
C ASP A 211 1.99 -21.65 11.58
N VAL A 212 1.76 -21.02 12.73
CA VAL A 212 2.65 -19.96 13.25
C VAL A 212 3.68 -20.53 14.21
N VAL A 213 4.89 -20.07 14.04
CA VAL A 213 5.96 -20.27 15.02
C VAL A 213 5.67 -19.37 16.23
N PHE A 214 5.24 -19.98 17.32
CA PHE A 214 4.93 -19.27 18.57
C PHE A 214 6.15 -18.51 19.09
N GLY A 215 5.92 -17.26 19.50
CA GLY A 215 6.96 -16.40 20.08
C GLY A 215 7.87 -15.73 19.07
N GLY A 216 7.47 -15.70 17.81
CA GLY A 216 8.19 -14.94 16.78
C GLY A 216 7.88 -13.43 16.84
N ASP A 217 8.81 -12.63 16.36
CA ASP A 217 8.59 -11.23 16.03
C ASP A 217 7.87 -11.14 14.68
N PHE A 218 6.96 -10.20 14.56
CA PHE A 218 6.18 -9.98 13.34
C PHE A 218 6.27 -8.52 12.89
N PRO A 219 7.39 -8.10 12.28
CA PRO A 219 7.46 -6.85 11.55
C PRO A 219 6.40 -6.84 10.44
N ILE A 220 5.57 -5.82 10.45
CA ILE A 220 4.43 -5.68 9.52
C ILE A 220 4.68 -4.61 8.49
N VAL A 221 5.35 -3.51 8.87
CA VAL A 221 5.69 -2.41 7.96
C VAL A 221 7.15 -2.06 8.13
N TRP A 222 7.87 -2.02 7.01
CA TRP A 222 9.27 -1.59 6.99
C TRP A 222 9.69 -0.92 5.69
N THR A 223 10.79 -0.21 5.76
CA THR A 223 11.54 0.32 4.60
C THR A 223 12.94 -0.26 4.55
N ASN A 224 13.50 -0.38 3.34
CA ASN A 224 14.90 -0.67 3.11
C ASN A 224 15.60 0.64 2.70
N ARG A 225 16.55 1.11 3.53
CA ARG A 225 17.26 2.39 3.32
C ARG A 225 18.03 2.49 2.01
N ASN A 226 18.24 1.36 1.33
CA ASN A 226 18.90 1.32 0.02
C ASN A 226 17.96 1.66 -1.14
N TYR A 227 16.63 1.71 -0.90
CA TYR A 227 15.61 1.90 -1.93
C TYR A 227 14.49 2.83 -1.44
N ARG A 228 13.81 3.45 -2.37
CA ARG A 228 12.58 4.21 -2.11
C ARG A 228 11.39 3.25 -2.04
N MET A 229 11.27 2.53 -0.93
CA MET A 229 10.27 1.48 -0.82
C MET A 229 9.63 1.43 0.57
N ILE A 230 8.36 1.09 0.60
CA ILE A 230 7.64 0.64 1.80
C ILE A 230 6.99 -0.70 1.49
N TYR A 231 7.21 -1.66 2.37
CA TYR A 231 6.43 -2.88 2.42
C TYR A 231 5.43 -2.81 3.58
N LEU A 232 4.18 -3.17 3.29
CA LEU A 232 3.07 -3.23 4.25
C LEU A 232 2.48 -4.64 4.18
N ASN A 233 2.55 -5.40 5.26
CA ASN A 233 2.01 -6.77 5.27
C ASN A 233 0.48 -6.83 5.39
N MET A 234 -0.19 -5.69 5.58
CA MET A 234 -1.65 -5.62 5.55
C MET A 234 -2.13 -5.92 4.13
N GLY A 235 -3.13 -6.77 4.03
CA GLY A 235 -3.77 -7.24 2.81
C GLY A 235 -4.62 -8.45 3.14
N HIS A 236 -5.25 -9.08 2.18
CA HIS A 236 -6.11 -10.23 2.31
C HIS A 236 -7.54 -9.90 2.76
N GLY A 237 -8.49 -10.13 1.85
CA GLY A 237 -9.92 -9.91 2.06
C GLY A 237 -10.37 -8.46 1.81
N ASP A 238 -11.61 -8.20 2.16
CA ASP A 238 -12.34 -7.01 1.77
C ASP A 238 -12.43 -5.93 2.88
N GLU A 239 -11.79 -6.13 4.03
CA GLU A 239 -11.87 -5.22 5.17
C GLU A 239 -10.66 -4.28 5.31
N CYS A 240 -9.58 -4.50 4.54
CA CYS A 240 -8.29 -3.86 4.76
C CYS A 240 -8.33 -2.32 4.73
N PHE A 241 -9.25 -1.73 3.98
CA PHE A 241 -9.42 -0.27 3.86
C PHE A 241 -10.56 0.28 4.74
N SER A 242 -11.08 -0.48 5.69
CA SER A 242 -12.20 -0.07 6.55
C SER A 242 -11.79 0.81 7.73
N ASP A 243 -10.52 0.83 8.13
CA ASP A 243 -10.03 1.59 9.29
C ASP A 243 -9.32 2.88 8.87
N ALA A 244 -9.68 4.00 9.49
CA ALA A 244 -9.12 5.31 9.17
C ALA A 244 -7.65 5.47 9.54
N THR A 245 -7.20 4.83 10.63
CA THR A 245 -5.80 4.88 11.08
C THR A 245 -4.90 4.11 10.13
N GLN A 246 -5.33 2.92 9.72
CA GLN A 246 -4.63 2.13 8.72
C GLN A 246 -4.61 2.83 7.36
N ASN A 247 -5.71 3.45 6.95
CA ASN A 247 -5.78 4.25 5.73
C ASN A 247 -4.80 5.44 5.77
N LEU A 248 -4.66 6.10 6.92
CA LEU A 248 -3.67 7.17 7.09
C LEU A 248 -2.23 6.64 6.92
N LEU A 249 -1.92 5.45 7.45
CA LEU A 249 -0.62 4.79 7.22
C LEU A 249 -0.36 4.58 5.73
N PHE A 250 -1.35 4.11 4.97
CA PHE A 250 -1.23 3.87 3.53
C PHE A 250 -1.02 5.16 2.73
N VAL A 251 -1.74 6.23 3.08
CA VAL A 251 -1.54 7.56 2.48
C VAL A 251 -0.15 8.09 2.80
N ASN A 252 0.29 7.98 4.04
CA ASN A 252 1.62 8.43 4.46
C ASN A 252 2.74 7.63 3.74
N ALA A 253 2.55 6.32 3.54
CA ALA A 253 3.48 5.48 2.79
C ALA A 253 3.66 5.96 1.35
N LEU A 254 2.54 6.21 0.65
CA LEU A 254 2.57 6.77 -0.71
C LEU A 254 3.29 8.12 -0.75
N ARG A 255 2.89 9.06 0.12
CA ARG A 255 3.47 10.41 0.19
C ARG A 255 4.98 10.36 0.45
N TRP A 256 5.41 9.53 1.39
CA TRP A 256 6.83 9.41 1.72
C TRP A 256 7.63 8.86 0.55
N VAL A 257 7.19 7.77 -0.07
CA VAL A 257 7.90 7.18 -1.22
C VAL A 257 8.01 8.20 -2.36
N VAL A 258 6.98 8.99 -2.60
CA VAL A 258 6.98 9.99 -3.67
C VAL A 258 7.84 11.19 -3.31
N SER A 259 7.84 11.67 -2.06
CA SER A 259 8.66 12.81 -1.60
C SER A 259 10.16 12.53 -1.69
N GLN A 260 10.58 11.25 -1.59
CA GLN A 260 11.98 10.85 -1.74
C GLN A 260 12.44 10.77 -3.22
N ASN A 261 11.65 11.28 -4.18
CA ASN A 261 12.00 11.21 -5.59
C ASN A 261 13.29 12.02 -5.88
N PRO A 262 14.29 11.44 -6.56
CA PRO A 262 15.49 12.18 -6.97
C PRO A 262 15.21 13.41 -7.84
N LYS A 263 14.05 13.46 -8.49
CA LYS A 263 13.56 14.63 -9.27
C LYS A 263 13.02 15.76 -8.37
N GLY A 264 13.00 15.59 -7.06
CA GLY A 264 12.49 16.53 -6.06
C GLY A 264 11.12 16.16 -5.50
N ASP A 265 10.82 16.70 -4.30
CA ASP A 265 9.54 16.49 -3.62
C ASP A 265 8.41 17.19 -4.37
N PRO A 266 7.40 16.48 -4.90
CA PRO A 266 6.29 17.07 -5.63
C PRO A 266 5.30 17.82 -4.73
N PHE A 267 5.39 17.69 -3.41
CA PHE A 267 4.54 18.40 -2.46
C PHE A 267 5.12 19.76 -2.03
N GLU A 268 6.39 20.03 -2.36
CA GLU A 268 7.06 21.30 -2.09
C GLU A 268 7.03 22.28 -3.30
N ARG A 269 6.36 21.90 -4.38
CA ARG A 269 6.23 22.69 -5.61
C ARG A 269 4.98 23.55 -5.65
#